data_8992a12ae3e21e80b0cf58a3a898b13a
#
_entry.id   8992a12ae3e21e80b0cf58a3a898b13a
#
_cell.length_a   1.000
_cell.length_b   1.000
_cell.length_c   1.000
_cell.angle_alpha   90.00
_cell.angle_beta   90.00
_cell.angle_gamma   90.00
#
_symmetry.space_group_name_H-M   'P 1'
#
loop_
_entity.id
_entity.type
_entity.pdbx_description
1 polymer ?
#
loop_
_entity_poly.entity_id
_entity_poly.type
_entity_poly.pdbx_seq_one_letter_code
_entity_poly.pdbx_strand_id
1 'polypeptide(L)'
;MPAPTAPPDPERLPGFVLCRGGLEGVVAEELRDLEIAVVEKRKRAVEIETDLAGFYRANMGLRSALNVLRPIRSFNARNYDLLYYQSRKTNWHKLFPVEARIRIDIKGHSPKITHTRYAIHRVKDGITDTFRKLCEGARPTIEKRDPDVHIVVYLEKHRATLAFDTSGVPLFKRGYRLEHGGAPMKEDLAAGLVALSRWDRCSPLLDPMCGSGTLLFEAWMMAAGIAPNLHRRFGFESLYDYDREIHGQERNRLQAKERSLHEARFLGLEIDPRTFKTLERIRREHFPRAPIELKCGDFRKTDPGSGFRSAVCNPPYGMRSGDEGLISPLYEDLGAYLRQHLPGGQAGIYTANHEAAARFGGDPEDSVSLRNGSLEGRLYRVAF
;
A
#
# COMPACT_ATOMS: atom_id res chain seq x y z
N MET A 1 -38.14 -25.44 -23.30
CA MET A 1 -37.20 -25.37 -22.16
C MET A 1 -37.09 -23.94 -21.73
N PRO A 2 -37.35 -23.55 -20.48
CA PRO A 2 -37.10 -22.19 -20.04
C PRO A 2 -35.59 -21.96 -20.04
N ALA A 3 -35.19 -20.75 -20.43
CA ALA A 3 -33.79 -20.29 -20.43
C ALA A 3 -33.19 -20.41 -19.02
N PRO A 4 -31.91 -20.75 -18.88
CA PRO A 4 -31.29 -20.83 -17.57
C PRO A 4 -31.39 -19.42 -16.92
N THR A 5 -31.99 -19.40 -15.73
CA THR A 5 -32.03 -18.20 -14.89
C THR A 5 -30.61 -17.76 -14.61
N ALA A 6 -30.31 -16.49 -14.86
CA ALA A 6 -29.03 -15.89 -14.50
C ALA A 6 -28.70 -16.22 -13.03
N PRO A 7 -27.44 -16.53 -12.69
CA PRO A 7 -27.08 -16.73 -11.31
C PRO A 7 -27.47 -15.50 -10.49
N PRO A 8 -27.91 -15.67 -9.22
CA PRO A 8 -28.27 -14.54 -8.37
C PRO A 8 -27.09 -13.57 -8.30
N ASP A 9 -27.40 -12.28 -8.37
CA ASP A 9 -26.43 -11.21 -8.27
C ASP A 9 -25.60 -11.42 -6.98
N PRO A 10 -24.26 -11.53 -7.04
CA PRO A 10 -23.47 -11.78 -5.85
C PRO A 10 -23.72 -10.67 -4.83
N GLU A 11 -23.97 -11.04 -3.57
CA GLU A 11 -24.28 -10.10 -2.48
C GLU A 11 -23.20 -9.03 -2.40
N ARG A 12 -23.55 -7.79 -2.72
CA ARG A 12 -22.63 -6.65 -2.65
C ARG A 12 -22.45 -6.21 -1.20
N LEU A 13 -21.20 -6.14 -0.78
CA LEU A 13 -20.77 -5.79 0.57
C LEU A 13 -20.00 -4.48 0.57
N PRO A 14 -20.23 -3.60 1.54
CA PRO A 14 -19.42 -2.40 1.70
C PRO A 14 -17.99 -2.74 2.14
N GLY A 15 -17.03 -1.92 1.73
CA GLY A 15 -15.63 -2.05 2.12
C GLY A 15 -14.93 -0.70 2.21
N PHE A 16 -13.79 -0.68 2.90
CA PHE A 16 -12.90 0.48 2.96
C PHE A 16 -11.48 0.06 2.63
N VAL A 17 -10.88 0.72 1.67
CA VAL A 17 -9.46 0.54 1.35
C VAL A 17 -8.68 1.68 1.96
N LEU A 18 -7.87 1.37 2.96
CA LEU A 18 -7.03 2.36 3.63
C LEU A 18 -5.80 2.67 2.79
N CYS A 19 -5.44 3.93 2.69
CA CYS A 19 -4.26 4.39 1.95
C CYS A 19 -3.55 5.56 2.65
N ARG A 20 -2.45 6.02 2.09
CA ARG A 20 -1.82 7.27 2.52
C ARG A 20 -2.63 8.46 2.00
N GLY A 21 -2.61 9.55 2.78
CA GLY A 21 -3.15 10.81 2.29
C GLY A 21 -2.40 11.27 1.03
N GLY A 22 -3.16 11.66 0.01
CA GLY A 22 -2.67 12.00 -1.33
C GLY A 22 -2.66 10.85 -2.34
N LEU A 23 -2.88 9.59 -1.90
CA LEU A 23 -2.98 8.42 -2.77
C LEU A 23 -4.41 7.94 -3.00
N GLU A 24 -5.42 8.64 -2.48
CA GLU A 24 -6.81 8.23 -2.61
C GLU A 24 -7.26 8.13 -4.08
N GLY A 25 -6.76 9.04 -4.93
CA GLY A 25 -7.00 9.02 -6.38
C GLY A 25 -6.38 7.80 -7.05
N VAL A 26 -5.10 7.52 -6.74
CA VAL A 26 -4.36 6.36 -7.27
C VAL A 26 -5.04 5.04 -6.88
N VAL A 27 -5.41 4.90 -5.60
CA VAL A 27 -6.09 3.69 -5.12
C VAL A 27 -7.47 3.53 -5.76
N ALA A 28 -8.19 4.64 -6.01
CA ALA A 28 -9.47 4.58 -6.71
C ALA A 28 -9.31 4.13 -8.19
N GLU A 29 -8.23 4.49 -8.85
CA GLU A 29 -7.91 4.01 -10.20
C GLU A 29 -7.51 2.53 -10.18
N GLU A 30 -6.63 2.12 -9.26
CA GLU A 30 -6.27 0.71 -9.07
C GLU A 30 -7.50 -0.18 -8.82
N LEU A 31 -8.47 0.31 -8.02
CA LEU A 31 -9.73 -0.40 -7.77
C LEU A 31 -10.58 -0.56 -9.03
N ARG A 32 -10.67 0.48 -9.88
CA ARG A 32 -11.38 0.39 -11.17
C ARG A 32 -10.71 -0.60 -12.12
N ASP A 33 -9.36 -0.61 -12.18
CA ASP A 33 -8.57 -1.57 -12.98
C ASP A 33 -8.77 -3.01 -12.49
N LEU A 34 -9.14 -3.18 -11.20
CA LEU A 34 -9.53 -4.44 -10.59
C LEU A 34 -11.05 -4.73 -10.68
N GLU A 35 -11.81 -3.90 -11.39
CA GLU A 35 -13.27 -4.02 -11.57
C GLU A 35 -14.02 -4.02 -10.23
N ILE A 36 -13.61 -3.13 -9.33
CA ILE A 36 -14.25 -2.92 -8.03
C ILE A 36 -14.90 -1.54 -8.01
N ALA A 37 -16.18 -1.49 -7.63
CA ALA A 37 -16.95 -0.25 -7.59
C ALA A 37 -16.44 0.67 -6.49
N VAL A 38 -16.04 1.89 -6.87
CA VAL A 38 -15.64 2.96 -5.96
C VAL A 38 -16.88 3.80 -5.64
N VAL A 39 -17.24 3.87 -4.35
CA VAL A 39 -18.37 4.65 -3.86
C VAL A 39 -17.95 6.08 -3.60
N GLU A 40 -16.90 6.27 -2.76
CA GLU A 40 -16.42 7.59 -2.36
C GLU A 40 -14.93 7.59 -2.03
N LYS A 41 -14.25 8.68 -2.37
CA LYS A 41 -12.91 8.96 -1.86
C LYS A 41 -13.00 9.74 -0.56
N ARG A 42 -12.49 9.17 0.52
CA ARG A 42 -12.42 9.80 1.85
C ARG A 42 -10.98 10.09 2.24
N LYS A 43 -10.77 10.93 3.22
CA LYS A 43 -9.42 11.21 3.72
C LYS A 43 -8.72 9.92 4.18
N ARG A 44 -7.65 9.53 3.49
CA ARG A 44 -6.84 8.33 3.73
C ARG A 44 -7.60 7.01 3.58
N ALA A 45 -8.67 7.00 2.82
CA ALA A 45 -9.45 5.80 2.51
C ALA A 45 -10.24 5.96 1.21
N VAL A 46 -10.58 4.84 0.59
CA VAL A 46 -11.55 4.76 -0.50
C VAL A 46 -12.64 3.79 -0.08
N GLU A 47 -13.89 4.25 -0.12
CA GLU A 47 -15.08 3.43 0.12
C GLU A 47 -15.43 2.67 -1.15
N ILE A 48 -15.70 1.37 -1.00
CA ILE A 48 -15.99 0.45 -2.10
C ILE A 48 -17.27 -0.34 -1.83
N GLU A 49 -17.84 -0.86 -2.89
CA GLU A 49 -18.89 -1.86 -2.84
C GLU A 49 -18.51 -3.01 -3.77
N THR A 50 -18.41 -4.23 -3.23
CA THR A 50 -17.93 -5.40 -3.96
C THR A 50 -18.46 -6.68 -3.34
N ASP A 51 -18.27 -7.81 -4.03
CA ASP A 51 -18.52 -9.16 -3.54
C ASP A 51 -17.29 -9.75 -2.83
N LEU A 52 -17.40 -11.01 -2.39
CA LEU A 52 -16.31 -11.74 -1.74
C LEU A 52 -15.09 -11.88 -2.67
N ALA A 53 -15.31 -12.15 -3.95
CA ALA A 53 -14.27 -12.24 -4.98
C ALA A 53 -13.50 -10.93 -5.12
N GLY A 54 -14.20 -9.80 -5.12
CA GLY A 54 -13.59 -8.48 -5.18
C GLY A 54 -12.77 -8.13 -3.93
N PHE A 55 -13.16 -8.58 -2.73
CA PHE A 55 -12.30 -8.45 -1.53
C PHE A 55 -10.99 -9.21 -1.68
N TYR A 56 -11.03 -10.44 -2.24
CA TYR A 56 -9.81 -11.22 -2.50
C TYR A 56 -8.94 -10.52 -3.56
N ARG A 57 -9.55 -10.10 -4.66
CA ARG A 57 -8.89 -9.38 -5.75
C ARG A 57 -8.24 -8.07 -5.28
N ALA A 58 -8.93 -7.28 -4.44
CA ALA A 58 -8.39 -6.06 -3.85
C ALA A 58 -7.14 -6.33 -3.01
N ASN A 59 -7.18 -7.33 -2.14
CA ASN A 59 -6.04 -7.68 -1.28
C ASN A 59 -4.82 -8.14 -2.09
N MET A 60 -5.03 -8.93 -3.14
CA MET A 60 -3.95 -9.44 -3.98
C MET A 60 -3.40 -8.39 -4.96
N GLY A 61 -4.27 -7.52 -5.49
CA GLY A 61 -3.95 -6.66 -6.63
C GLY A 61 -3.55 -5.23 -6.29
N LEU A 62 -4.02 -4.66 -5.17
CA LEU A 62 -3.74 -3.26 -4.83
C LEU A 62 -2.27 -3.03 -4.47
N ARG A 63 -1.70 -1.96 -5.05
CA ARG A 63 -0.29 -1.58 -4.90
C ARG A 63 -0.09 -0.47 -3.88
N SER A 64 -0.93 0.58 -3.98
CA SER A 64 -0.80 1.82 -3.20
C SER A 64 -1.66 1.83 -1.94
N ALA A 65 -2.33 0.72 -1.63
CA ALA A 65 -3.16 0.55 -0.44
C ALA A 65 -2.36 0.04 0.77
N LEU A 66 -2.87 0.32 1.96
CA LEU A 66 -2.35 -0.18 3.23
C LEU A 66 -3.05 -1.46 3.67
N ASN A 67 -4.38 -1.42 3.74
CA ASN A 67 -5.23 -2.52 4.20
C ASN A 67 -6.61 -2.40 3.56
N VAL A 68 -7.29 -3.54 3.43
CA VAL A 68 -8.68 -3.64 3.00
C VAL A 68 -9.53 -4.04 4.18
N LEU A 69 -10.51 -3.22 4.53
CA LEU A 69 -11.41 -3.43 5.66
C LEU A 69 -12.79 -3.86 5.16
N ARG A 70 -13.34 -4.93 5.74
CA ARG A 70 -14.71 -5.37 5.51
C ARG A 70 -15.56 -5.08 6.75
N PRO A 71 -16.51 -4.13 6.70
CA PRO A 71 -17.42 -3.84 7.79
C PRO A 71 -18.26 -5.05 8.18
N ILE A 72 -18.43 -5.24 9.48
CA ILE A 72 -19.27 -6.28 10.07
C ILE A 72 -20.58 -5.66 10.54
N ARG A 73 -20.44 -4.53 11.25
CA ARG A 73 -21.56 -3.85 11.89
C ARG A 73 -21.24 -2.42 12.25
N SER A 74 -22.20 -1.50 12.04
CA SER A 74 -22.13 -0.12 12.50
C SER A 74 -23.24 0.14 13.53
N PHE A 75 -22.92 0.92 14.56
CA PHE A 75 -23.84 1.25 15.63
C PHE A 75 -23.49 2.58 16.31
N ASN A 76 -24.42 3.09 17.13
CA ASN A 76 -24.17 4.27 17.96
C ASN A 76 -23.32 3.88 19.18
N ALA A 77 -22.21 4.59 19.40
CA ALA A 77 -21.26 4.37 20.49
C ALA A 77 -20.96 5.69 21.21
N ARG A 78 -21.93 6.18 21.98
CA ARG A 78 -21.81 7.43 22.75
C ARG A 78 -21.00 7.26 24.05
N ASN A 79 -20.75 6.03 24.49
CA ASN A 79 -19.95 5.71 25.68
C ASN A 79 -19.34 4.31 25.56
N TYR A 80 -18.50 3.96 26.52
CA TYR A 80 -17.81 2.67 26.57
C TYR A 80 -18.74 1.47 26.80
N ASP A 81 -19.86 1.67 27.53
CA ASP A 81 -20.82 0.60 27.79
C ASP A 81 -21.59 0.24 26.52
N LEU A 82 -22.01 1.23 25.74
CA LEU A 82 -22.61 0.97 24.42
C LEU A 82 -21.64 0.26 23.51
N LEU A 83 -20.34 0.63 23.52
CA LEU A 83 -19.31 -0.07 22.75
C LEU A 83 -19.21 -1.55 23.15
N TYR A 84 -19.19 -1.84 24.46
CA TYR A 84 -19.23 -3.22 24.97
C TYR A 84 -20.49 -3.97 24.56
N TYR A 85 -21.68 -3.42 24.87
CA TYR A 85 -22.96 -4.10 24.60
C TYR A 85 -23.18 -4.38 23.11
N GLN A 86 -22.81 -3.43 22.26
CA GLN A 86 -22.98 -3.62 20.82
C GLN A 86 -21.95 -4.61 20.26
N SER A 87 -20.73 -4.61 20.77
CA SER A 87 -19.74 -5.65 20.43
C SER A 87 -20.23 -7.04 20.86
N ARG A 88 -20.80 -7.16 22.08
CA ARG A 88 -21.36 -8.42 22.59
C ARG A 88 -22.56 -8.93 21.77
N LYS A 89 -23.35 -8.03 21.16
CA LYS A 89 -24.49 -8.41 20.29
C LYS A 89 -24.08 -8.90 18.91
N THR A 90 -22.81 -8.80 18.54
CA THR A 90 -22.31 -9.32 17.26
C THR A 90 -22.11 -10.83 17.36
N ASN A 91 -22.58 -11.57 16.37
CA ASN A 91 -22.52 -13.03 16.35
C ASN A 91 -21.11 -13.55 15.96
N TRP A 92 -20.10 -13.21 16.74
CA TRP A 92 -18.69 -13.50 16.47
C TRP A 92 -18.42 -14.97 16.20
N HIS A 93 -19.07 -15.89 16.92
CA HIS A 93 -18.96 -17.33 16.79
C HIS A 93 -19.42 -17.87 15.42
N LYS A 94 -20.09 -17.06 14.60
CA LYS A 94 -20.46 -17.36 13.22
C LYS A 94 -19.50 -16.77 12.20
N LEU A 95 -18.50 -16.00 12.63
CA LEU A 95 -17.60 -15.26 11.77
C LEU A 95 -16.18 -15.84 11.75
N PHE A 96 -15.71 -16.37 12.88
CA PHE A 96 -14.39 -16.99 12.99
C PHE A 96 -14.34 -17.99 14.16
N PRO A 97 -13.38 -18.95 14.16
CA PRO A 97 -13.29 -19.99 15.19
C PRO A 97 -12.84 -19.44 16.56
N VAL A 98 -13.27 -20.11 17.63
CA VAL A 98 -12.93 -19.73 19.02
C VAL A 98 -11.44 -19.85 19.32
N GLU A 99 -10.73 -20.72 18.61
CA GLU A 99 -9.28 -20.95 18.70
C GLU A 99 -8.47 -19.81 18.06
N ALA A 100 -9.10 -18.95 17.29
CA ALA A 100 -8.42 -17.86 16.59
C ALA A 100 -7.73 -16.90 17.57
N ARG A 101 -6.51 -16.52 17.23
CA ARG A 101 -5.79 -15.44 17.88
C ARG A 101 -6.27 -14.10 17.31
N ILE A 102 -6.81 -13.25 18.15
CA ILE A 102 -7.41 -12.01 17.69
C ILE A 102 -6.62 -10.78 18.12
N ARG A 103 -6.60 -9.77 17.25
CA ARG A 103 -6.12 -8.42 17.54
C ARG A 103 -7.27 -7.42 17.38
N ILE A 104 -7.29 -6.41 18.23
CA ILE A 104 -8.27 -5.33 18.16
C ILE A 104 -7.54 -4.00 18.13
N ASP A 105 -7.80 -3.20 17.12
CA ASP A 105 -7.32 -1.83 17.01
C ASP A 105 -8.49 -0.86 16.89
N ILE A 106 -8.30 0.35 17.43
CA ILE A 106 -9.25 1.46 17.29
C ILE A 106 -8.63 2.53 16.41
N LYS A 107 -9.38 3.01 15.43
CA LYS A 107 -9.03 4.08 14.51
C LYS A 107 -10.10 5.18 14.55
N GLY A 108 -9.77 6.34 14.03
CA GLY A 108 -10.69 7.48 14.01
C GLY A 108 -10.76 8.22 15.34
N HIS A 109 -11.83 8.98 15.54
CA HIS A 109 -12.00 9.85 16.71
C HIS A 109 -13.45 9.89 17.17
N SER A 110 -13.65 9.91 18.50
CA SER A 110 -14.93 10.14 19.14
C SER A 110 -14.75 11.13 20.30
N PRO A 111 -15.61 12.15 20.43
CA PRO A 111 -15.51 13.10 21.54
C PRO A 111 -15.84 12.48 22.91
N LYS A 112 -16.48 11.30 22.94
CA LYS A 112 -16.90 10.60 24.15
C LYS A 112 -16.09 9.35 24.48
N ILE A 113 -15.34 8.83 23.48
CA ILE A 113 -14.49 7.64 23.63
C ILE A 113 -13.05 8.08 23.35
N THR A 114 -12.43 8.73 24.32
CA THR A 114 -11.09 9.34 24.19
C THR A 114 -9.97 8.40 24.58
N HIS A 115 -10.25 7.42 25.44
CA HIS A 115 -9.25 6.49 25.97
C HIS A 115 -9.20 5.21 25.13
N THR A 116 -8.38 5.22 24.06
CA THR A 116 -8.28 4.14 23.07
C THR A 116 -8.02 2.78 23.71
N ARG A 117 -7.09 2.69 24.67
CA ARG A 117 -6.74 1.42 25.33
C ARG A 117 -7.93 0.84 26.10
N TYR A 118 -8.68 1.66 26.81
CA TYR A 118 -9.87 1.22 27.53
C TYR A 118 -10.99 0.80 26.56
N ALA A 119 -11.16 1.52 25.48
CA ALA A 119 -12.11 1.14 24.42
C ALA A 119 -11.78 -0.21 23.79
N ILE A 120 -10.49 -0.52 23.55
CA ILE A 120 -10.06 -1.84 23.09
C ILE A 120 -10.48 -2.92 24.11
N HIS A 121 -10.27 -2.70 25.40
CA HIS A 121 -10.71 -3.65 26.43
C HIS A 121 -12.22 -3.88 26.42
N ARG A 122 -13.02 -2.83 26.27
CA ARG A 122 -14.49 -2.95 26.22
C ARG A 122 -14.97 -3.76 25.02
N VAL A 123 -14.36 -3.56 23.83
CA VAL A 123 -14.67 -4.38 22.65
C VAL A 123 -14.23 -5.82 22.87
N LYS A 124 -13.01 -6.03 23.38
CA LYS A 124 -12.48 -7.36 23.71
C LYS A 124 -13.44 -8.11 24.66
N ASP A 125 -13.87 -7.45 25.74
CA ASP A 125 -14.78 -8.07 26.72
C ASP A 125 -16.12 -8.47 26.06
N GLY A 126 -16.69 -7.61 25.20
CA GLY A 126 -17.87 -7.94 24.42
C GLY A 126 -17.70 -9.18 23.53
N ILE A 127 -16.55 -9.28 22.84
CA ILE A 127 -16.22 -10.46 22.00
C ILE A 127 -16.07 -11.71 22.87
N THR A 128 -15.23 -11.65 23.90
CA THR A 128 -14.93 -12.81 24.73
C THR A 128 -16.13 -13.32 25.50
N ASP A 129 -17.02 -12.41 25.97
CA ASP A 129 -18.24 -12.81 26.69
C ASP A 129 -19.28 -13.45 25.75
N THR A 130 -19.29 -13.06 24.47
CA THR A 130 -20.10 -13.75 23.45
C THR A 130 -19.64 -15.19 23.28
N PHE A 131 -18.34 -15.41 23.09
CA PHE A 131 -17.79 -16.77 22.93
C PHE A 131 -17.97 -17.60 24.18
N ARG A 132 -17.66 -17.07 25.37
CA ARG A 132 -17.86 -17.80 26.64
C ARG A 132 -19.28 -18.30 26.82
N LYS A 133 -20.27 -17.46 26.43
CA LYS A 133 -21.67 -17.85 26.55
C LYS A 133 -22.07 -18.95 25.57
N LEU A 134 -21.49 -18.98 24.38
CA LEU A 134 -21.93 -19.83 23.25
C LEU A 134 -21.01 -21.03 22.99
N CYS A 135 -19.80 -21.02 23.54
CA CYS A 135 -18.75 -22.03 23.31
C CYS A 135 -18.24 -22.61 24.65
N GLU A 136 -19.14 -22.98 25.55
CA GLU A 136 -18.85 -23.71 26.80
C GLU A 136 -17.73 -23.08 27.65
N GLY A 137 -17.66 -21.76 27.70
CA GLY A 137 -16.65 -21.01 28.44
C GLY A 137 -15.36 -20.72 27.68
N ALA A 138 -15.16 -21.29 26.49
CA ALA A 138 -14.00 -20.99 25.65
C ALA A 138 -14.04 -19.55 25.11
N ARG A 139 -12.87 -19.01 24.79
CA ARG A 139 -12.72 -17.66 24.26
C ARG A 139 -11.49 -17.53 23.38
N PRO A 140 -11.47 -16.60 22.38
CA PRO A 140 -10.30 -16.30 21.58
C PRO A 140 -9.15 -15.75 22.41
N THR A 141 -7.92 -16.07 21.99
CA THR A 141 -6.69 -15.52 22.58
C THR A 141 -6.36 -14.16 21.96
N ILE A 142 -5.86 -13.24 22.76
CA ILE A 142 -5.39 -11.94 22.26
C ILE A 142 -3.93 -12.04 21.83
N GLU A 143 -3.68 -11.76 20.55
CA GLU A 143 -2.33 -11.75 19.98
C GLU A 143 -2.10 -10.43 19.21
N LYS A 144 -0.97 -9.76 19.52
CA LYS A 144 -0.67 -8.43 18.94
C LYS A 144 0.20 -8.50 17.70
N ARG A 145 1.08 -9.49 17.60
CA ARG A 145 2.12 -9.54 16.55
C ARG A 145 1.69 -10.33 15.33
N ASP A 146 1.09 -11.48 15.54
CA ASP A 146 0.68 -12.40 14.48
C ASP A 146 -0.73 -12.95 14.76
N PRO A 147 -1.78 -12.11 14.66
CA PRO A 147 -3.16 -12.52 14.85
C PRO A 147 -3.67 -13.28 13.63
N ASP A 148 -4.57 -14.25 13.87
CA ASP A 148 -5.33 -14.91 12.79
C ASP A 148 -6.45 -14.00 12.30
N VAL A 149 -7.08 -13.26 13.21
CA VAL A 149 -8.17 -12.32 12.90
C VAL A 149 -7.86 -10.94 13.48
N HIS A 150 -7.84 -9.93 12.63
CA HIS A 150 -7.64 -8.55 13.02
C HIS A 150 -8.94 -7.75 12.91
N ILE A 151 -9.44 -7.26 14.03
CA ILE A 151 -10.67 -6.47 14.15
C ILE A 151 -10.29 -5.01 14.31
N VAL A 152 -10.80 -4.18 13.41
CA VAL A 152 -10.63 -2.72 13.47
C VAL A 152 -11.96 -2.10 13.86
N VAL A 153 -11.94 -1.25 14.87
CA VAL A 153 -13.08 -0.43 15.28
C VAL A 153 -12.82 0.99 14.79
N TYR A 154 -13.61 1.44 13.85
CA TYR A 154 -13.52 2.80 13.35
C TYR A 154 -14.53 3.69 14.09
N LEU A 155 -14.02 4.72 14.78
CA LEU A 155 -14.82 5.69 15.50
C LEU A 155 -14.98 6.97 14.69
N GLU A 156 -16.22 7.38 14.47
CA GLU A 156 -16.55 8.65 13.82
C GLU A 156 -17.64 9.35 14.62
N LYS A 157 -17.28 10.44 15.30
CA LYS A 157 -18.17 11.17 16.20
C LYS A 157 -18.82 10.24 17.25
N HIS A 158 -20.07 9.87 17.06
CA HIS A 158 -20.85 8.99 17.95
C HIS A 158 -21.12 7.61 17.35
N ARG A 159 -20.53 7.30 16.21
CA ARG A 159 -20.70 6.02 15.50
C ARG A 159 -19.44 5.17 15.64
N ALA A 160 -19.62 3.88 15.85
CA ALA A 160 -18.57 2.89 15.75
C ALA A 160 -18.90 1.89 14.64
N THR A 161 -17.91 1.57 13.82
CA THR A 161 -18.00 0.50 12.82
C THR A 161 -16.98 -0.57 13.18
N LEU A 162 -17.45 -1.79 13.44
CA LEU A 162 -16.61 -2.97 13.55
C LEU A 162 -16.32 -3.46 12.14
N ALA A 163 -15.06 -3.77 11.86
CA ALA A 163 -14.64 -4.30 10.57
C ALA A 163 -13.54 -5.35 10.75
N PHE A 164 -13.48 -6.32 9.85
CA PHE A 164 -12.31 -7.16 9.69
C PHE A 164 -11.27 -6.45 8.82
N ASP A 165 -10.01 -6.48 9.26
CA ASP A 165 -8.88 -6.24 8.38
C ASP A 165 -8.62 -7.52 7.58
N THR A 166 -9.12 -7.53 6.35
CA THR A 166 -9.03 -8.70 5.47
C THR A 166 -7.61 -8.93 4.94
N SER A 167 -6.75 -7.92 5.04
CA SER A 167 -5.35 -8.01 4.63
C SER A 167 -4.47 -8.74 5.65
N GLY A 168 -4.80 -8.63 6.94
CA GLY A 168 -3.98 -9.12 8.05
C GLY A 168 -2.72 -8.27 8.23
N VAL A 169 -1.61 -8.67 7.63
CA VAL A 169 -0.39 -7.86 7.58
C VAL A 169 -0.58 -6.75 6.51
N PRO A 170 -0.12 -5.50 6.74
CA PRO A 170 -0.28 -4.42 5.76
C PRO A 170 0.23 -4.78 4.36
N LEU A 171 -0.50 -4.35 3.33
CA LEU A 171 -0.25 -4.74 1.94
C LEU A 171 1.10 -4.29 1.39
N PHE A 172 1.69 -3.21 1.94
CA PHE A 172 3.03 -2.77 1.52
C PHE A 172 4.15 -3.75 1.91
N LYS A 173 3.92 -4.65 2.87
CA LYS A 173 4.90 -5.68 3.22
C LYS A 173 4.88 -6.80 2.17
N ARG A 174 5.50 -6.55 1.01
CA ARG A 174 5.53 -7.48 -0.13
C ARG A 174 6.39 -8.74 0.11
N GLY A 175 7.31 -8.67 1.10
CA GLY A 175 8.22 -9.76 1.44
C GLY A 175 9.59 -9.72 0.75
N TYR A 176 9.82 -8.85 -0.22
CA TYR A 176 11.13 -8.75 -0.88
C TYR A 176 12.14 -7.84 -0.15
N ARG A 177 11.71 -7.13 0.88
CA ARG A 177 12.58 -6.22 1.63
C ARG A 177 13.49 -7.00 2.58
N LEU A 178 14.79 -6.72 2.52
CA LEU A 178 15.77 -7.19 3.49
C LEU A 178 15.92 -6.15 4.61
N GLU A 179 15.85 -6.58 5.86
CA GLU A 179 15.82 -5.71 7.07
C GLU A 179 17.20 -5.10 7.42
N HIS A 180 17.95 -4.55 6.49
CA HIS A 180 19.26 -3.99 6.82
C HIS A 180 19.44 -2.56 6.27
N GLY A 181 19.58 -1.60 7.21
CA GLY A 181 20.10 -0.26 6.99
C GLY A 181 19.08 0.80 6.56
N GLY A 182 18.90 1.84 7.40
CA GLY A 182 18.08 3.01 7.10
C GLY A 182 16.57 2.77 7.18
N ALA A 183 15.77 3.79 6.87
CA ALA A 183 14.32 3.68 6.71
C ALA A 183 13.97 3.80 5.22
N PRO A 184 14.11 2.72 4.42
CA PRO A 184 13.82 2.80 3.00
C PRO A 184 12.34 3.15 2.76
N MET A 185 12.05 3.75 1.61
CA MET A 185 10.70 4.07 1.18
C MET A 185 9.82 2.82 1.21
N LYS A 186 8.61 2.94 1.75
CA LYS A 186 7.66 1.82 1.76
C LYS A 186 7.08 1.59 0.38
N GLU A 187 6.78 0.34 0.08
CA GLU A 187 6.39 -0.12 -1.25
C GLU A 187 5.07 0.51 -1.73
N ASP A 188 4.10 0.73 -0.83
CA ASP A 188 2.85 1.42 -1.14
C ASP A 188 3.08 2.88 -1.58
N LEU A 189 4.02 3.57 -0.95
CA LEU A 189 4.40 4.91 -1.34
C LEU A 189 5.14 4.89 -2.68
N ALA A 190 6.09 3.98 -2.85
CA ALA A 190 6.84 3.85 -4.10
C ALA A 190 5.92 3.60 -5.30
N ALA A 191 4.97 2.65 -5.17
CA ALA A 191 3.96 2.39 -6.19
C ALA A 191 3.12 3.64 -6.50
N GLY A 192 2.69 4.36 -5.45
CA GLY A 192 1.95 5.61 -5.59
C GLY A 192 2.75 6.71 -6.30
N LEU A 193 4.05 6.84 -5.99
CA LEU A 193 4.94 7.81 -6.66
C LEU A 193 5.11 7.49 -8.14
N VAL A 194 5.34 6.21 -8.48
CA VAL A 194 5.42 5.76 -9.87
C VAL A 194 4.11 6.04 -10.61
N ALA A 195 2.95 5.74 -10.01
CA ALA A 195 1.65 6.02 -10.63
C ALA A 195 1.43 7.52 -10.87
N LEU A 196 1.86 8.37 -9.93
CA LEU A 196 1.71 9.83 -10.01
C LEU A 196 2.76 10.53 -10.87
N SER A 197 3.89 9.87 -11.21
CA SER A 197 4.99 10.45 -11.99
C SER A 197 4.63 10.71 -13.46
N ARG A 198 3.45 10.30 -13.91
CA ARG A 198 3.00 10.35 -15.33
C ARG A 198 3.81 9.44 -16.27
N TRP A 199 4.63 8.54 -15.73
CA TRP A 199 5.29 7.54 -16.57
C TRP A 199 4.26 6.65 -17.29
N ASP A 200 4.46 6.40 -18.57
CA ASP A 200 3.54 5.68 -19.45
C ASP A 200 3.53 4.15 -19.25
N ARG A 201 4.36 3.64 -18.34
CA ARG A 201 4.56 2.22 -18.03
C ARG A 201 5.14 1.38 -19.19
N CYS A 202 5.64 2.04 -20.22
CA CYS A 202 6.17 1.40 -21.45
C CYS A 202 7.57 1.90 -21.78
N SER A 203 7.81 3.21 -21.70
CA SER A 203 9.12 3.81 -22.01
C SER A 203 10.19 3.42 -21.00
N PRO A 204 11.48 3.45 -21.40
CA PRO A 204 12.59 3.25 -20.46
C PRO A 204 12.53 4.20 -19.27
N LEU A 205 12.75 3.65 -18.05
CA LEU A 205 12.67 4.37 -16.78
C LEU A 205 14.01 4.41 -16.07
N LEU A 206 14.45 5.60 -15.69
CA LEU A 206 15.69 5.86 -14.97
C LEU A 206 15.40 6.23 -13.51
N ASP A 207 16.16 5.63 -12.58
CA ASP A 207 16.28 6.12 -11.20
C ASP A 207 17.75 6.41 -10.89
N PRO A 208 18.18 7.68 -10.92
CA PRO A 208 19.60 8.06 -10.77
C PRO A 208 20.11 7.93 -9.33
N MET A 209 19.24 7.70 -8.34
CA MET A 209 19.60 7.51 -6.93
C MET A 209 18.68 6.46 -6.29
N CYS A 210 18.73 5.23 -6.83
CA CYS A 210 17.71 4.21 -6.60
C CYS A 210 17.72 3.58 -5.19
N GLY A 211 18.76 3.76 -4.41
CA GLY A 211 18.85 3.17 -3.07
C GLY A 211 18.67 1.66 -3.10
N SER A 212 17.68 1.17 -2.37
CA SER A 212 17.31 -0.26 -2.35
C SER A 212 16.47 -0.70 -3.55
N GLY A 213 16.24 0.15 -4.54
CA GLY A 213 15.53 -0.15 -5.79
C GLY A 213 14.01 -0.21 -5.69
N THR A 214 13.41 0.19 -4.59
CA THR A 214 11.97 0.04 -4.36
C THR A 214 11.12 0.68 -5.47
N LEU A 215 11.48 1.87 -5.95
CA LEU A 215 10.78 2.54 -7.06
C LEU A 215 10.84 1.71 -8.35
N LEU A 216 12.02 1.19 -8.69
CA LEU A 216 12.20 0.38 -9.91
C LEU A 216 11.49 -0.96 -9.86
N PHE A 217 11.49 -1.63 -8.69
CA PHE A 217 10.78 -2.91 -8.54
C PHE A 217 9.27 -2.72 -8.63
N GLU A 218 8.70 -1.70 -7.97
CA GLU A 218 7.28 -1.39 -8.09
C GLU A 218 6.91 -0.94 -9.51
N ALA A 219 7.75 -0.15 -10.18
CA ALA A 219 7.56 0.26 -11.57
C ALA A 219 7.56 -0.96 -12.53
N TRP A 220 8.54 -1.86 -12.38
CA TRP A 220 8.58 -3.08 -13.18
C TRP A 220 7.35 -3.96 -12.97
N MET A 221 6.98 -4.24 -11.71
CA MET A 221 5.77 -5.03 -11.43
C MET A 221 4.51 -4.37 -12.00
N MET A 222 4.44 -3.03 -11.99
CA MET A 222 3.33 -2.28 -12.57
C MET A 222 3.28 -2.43 -14.09
N ALA A 223 4.42 -2.25 -14.76
CA ALA A 223 4.55 -2.41 -16.21
C ALA A 223 4.27 -3.84 -16.66
N ALA A 224 4.77 -4.84 -15.93
CA ALA A 224 4.58 -6.25 -16.22
C ALA A 224 3.20 -6.79 -15.83
N GLY A 225 2.32 -5.99 -15.22
CA GLY A 225 0.99 -6.44 -14.78
C GLY A 225 1.02 -7.44 -13.62
N ILE A 226 2.15 -7.56 -12.91
CA ILE A 226 2.33 -8.50 -11.79
C ILE A 226 1.59 -7.99 -10.57
N ALA A 227 0.63 -8.73 -10.05
CA ALA A 227 -0.08 -8.40 -8.83
C ALA A 227 0.86 -8.54 -7.60
N PRO A 228 0.95 -7.52 -6.74
CA PRO A 228 2.05 -7.41 -5.77
C PRO A 228 1.95 -8.38 -4.58
N ASN A 229 0.79 -8.98 -4.35
CA ASN A 229 0.51 -9.73 -3.12
C ASN A 229 0.02 -11.18 -3.35
N LEU A 230 0.26 -11.79 -4.53
CA LEU A 230 -0.27 -13.11 -4.88
C LEU A 230 0.16 -14.25 -3.96
N HIS A 231 1.32 -14.16 -3.33
CA HIS A 231 1.97 -15.29 -2.64
C HIS A 231 1.96 -15.16 -1.11
N ARG A 232 1.18 -14.22 -0.57
CA ARG A 232 1.09 -14.03 0.88
C ARG A 232 -0.20 -14.62 1.45
N ARG A 233 -0.20 -14.88 2.76
CA ARG A 233 -1.42 -15.18 3.52
C ARG A 233 -2.17 -13.89 3.87
N PHE A 234 -3.51 -13.97 3.88
CA PHE A 234 -4.38 -12.86 4.19
C PHE A 234 -5.24 -13.13 5.43
N GLY A 235 -5.70 -12.05 6.09
CA GLY A 235 -6.57 -12.14 7.25
C GLY A 235 -7.93 -12.76 6.95
N PHE A 236 -8.45 -12.61 5.72
CA PHE A 236 -9.72 -13.22 5.33
C PHE A 236 -9.69 -14.77 5.32
N GLU A 237 -8.51 -15.39 5.20
CA GLU A 237 -8.39 -16.86 5.17
C GLU A 237 -8.72 -17.52 6.53
N SER A 238 -8.82 -16.74 7.60
CA SER A 238 -9.19 -17.21 8.93
C SER A 238 -10.68 -17.02 9.26
N LEU A 239 -11.47 -16.52 8.31
CA LEU A 239 -12.92 -16.31 8.48
C LEU A 239 -13.72 -17.50 7.96
N TYR A 240 -14.89 -17.75 8.55
CA TYR A 240 -15.72 -18.90 8.15
C TYR A 240 -16.33 -18.80 6.76
N ASP A 241 -16.47 -17.60 6.22
CA ASP A 241 -16.93 -17.35 4.87
C ASP A 241 -15.81 -17.33 3.83
N TYR A 242 -14.60 -17.73 4.21
CA TYR A 242 -13.50 -17.90 3.27
C TYR A 242 -13.77 -18.99 2.27
N ASP A 243 -13.75 -18.64 0.99
CA ASP A 243 -13.90 -19.57 -0.12
C ASP A 243 -12.57 -19.73 -0.87
N ARG A 244 -11.99 -20.93 -0.72
CA ARG A 244 -10.69 -21.25 -1.33
C ARG A 244 -10.75 -21.32 -2.86
N GLU A 245 -11.89 -21.73 -3.40
CA GLU A 245 -12.07 -21.86 -4.85
C GLU A 245 -12.16 -20.48 -5.50
N ILE A 246 -13.00 -19.58 -4.98
CA ILE A 246 -13.10 -18.19 -5.43
C ILE A 246 -11.74 -17.49 -5.29
N HIS A 247 -11.03 -17.68 -4.17
CA HIS A 247 -9.70 -17.11 -3.98
C HIS A 247 -8.71 -17.61 -5.04
N GLY A 248 -8.74 -18.90 -5.37
CA GLY A 248 -7.92 -19.51 -6.42
C GLY A 248 -8.23 -18.95 -7.81
N GLN A 249 -9.52 -18.79 -8.14
CA GLN A 249 -9.96 -18.22 -9.41
C GLN A 249 -9.48 -16.77 -9.56
N GLU A 250 -9.63 -15.93 -8.53
CA GLU A 250 -9.16 -14.54 -8.57
C GLU A 250 -7.64 -14.43 -8.64
N ARG A 251 -6.92 -15.33 -7.98
CA ARG A 251 -5.45 -15.43 -8.11
C ARG A 251 -5.04 -15.72 -9.55
N ASN A 252 -5.65 -16.73 -10.18
CA ASN A 252 -5.39 -17.10 -11.57
C ASN A 252 -5.75 -15.95 -12.52
N ARG A 253 -6.85 -15.25 -12.27
CA ARG A 253 -7.27 -14.07 -13.03
C ARG A 253 -6.23 -12.95 -12.98
N LEU A 254 -5.68 -12.66 -11.81
CA LEU A 254 -4.63 -11.65 -11.66
C LEU A 254 -3.31 -12.11 -12.30
N GLN A 255 -2.96 -13.37 -12.15
CA GLN A 255 -1.76 -13.94 -12.74
C GLN A 255 -1.81 -13.94 -14.28
N ALA A 256 -2.99 -14.14 -14.87
CA ALA A 256 -3.18 -14.07 -16.31
C ALA A 256 -2.96 -12.65 -16.91
N LYS A 257 -2.90 -11.61 -16.07
CA LYS A 257 -2.54 -10.23 -16.49
C LYS A 257 -1.03 -10.01 -16.62
N GLU A 258 -0.22 -10.95 -16.15
CA GLU A 258 1.23 -10.85 -16.27
C GLU A 258 1.67 -10.92 -17.73
N ARG A 259 2.60 -10.03 -18.09
CA ARG A 259 3.15 -9.94 -19.43
C ARG A 259 4.69 -9.84 -19.41
N SER A 260 5.34 -10.46 -20.38
CA SER A 260 6.76 -10.24 -20.60
C SER A 260 7.01 -8.85 -21.17
N LEU A 261 8.01 -8.17 -20.63
CA LEU A 261 8.47 -6.88 -21.13
C LEU A 261 9.72 -7.09 -21.96
N HIS A 262 9.61 -7.08 -23.28
CA HIS A 262 10.73 -7.29 -24.19
C HIS A 262 11.52 -6.00 -24.48
N GLU A 263 10.87 -4.84 -24.39
CA GLU A 263 11.44 -3.54 -24.76
C GLU A 263 11.60 -2.56 -23.59
N ALA A 264 10.92 -2.82 -22.46
CA ALA A 264 11.04 -1.95 -21.30
C ALA A 264 12.42 -2.08 -20.65
N ARG A 265 13.13 -0.96 -20.57
CA ARG A 265 14.43 -0.85 -19.93
C ARG A 265 14.32 -0.06 -18.64
N PHE A 266 14.81 -0.65 -17.54
CA PHE A 266 14.88 0.02 -16.24
C PHE A 266 16.36 0.15 -15.87
N LEU A 267 16.78 1.34 -15.46
CA LEU A 267 18.14 1.58 -14.99
C LEU A 267 18.14 2.23 -13.62
N GLY A 268 18.86 1.63 -12.68
CA GLY A 268 19.11 2.18 -11.35
C GLY A 268 20.57 2.47 -11.10
N LEU A 269 20.87 3.68 -10.60
CA LEU A 269 22.18 4.07 -10.16
C LEU A 269 22.22 4.23 -8.64
N GLU A 270 23.23 3.65 -7.99
CA GLU A 270 23.44 3.76 -6.54
C GLU A 270 24.90 3.99 -6.23
N ILE A 271 25.19 5.08 -5.49
CA ILE A 271 26.56 5.48 -5.21
C ILE A 271 27.21 4.66 -4.08
N ASP A 272 26.42 4.25 -3.06
CA ASP A 272 26.94 3.50 -1.93
C ASP A 272 27.11 2.01 -2.25
N PRO A 273 28.34 1.46 -2.25
CA PRO A 273 28.58 0.05 -2.59
C PRO A 273 27.88 -0.94 -1.63
N ARG A 274 27.61 -0.57 -0.38
CA ARG A 274 26.93 -1.44 0.59
C ARG A 274 25.45 -1.55 0.27
N THR A 275 24.82 -0.41 -0.01
CA THR A 275 23.44 -0.35 -0.47
C THR A 275 23.28 -1.06 -1.80
N PHE A 276 24.21 -0.87 -2.73
CA PHE A 276 24.24 -1.54 -4.03
C PHE A 276 24.29 -3.06 -3.91
N LYS A 277 25.14 -3.64 -3.05
CA LYS A 277 25.17 -5.09 -2.79
C LYS A 277 23.84 -5.63 -2.29
N THR A 278 23.16 -4.87 -1.44
CA THR A 278 21.82 -5.23 -0.95
C THR A 278 20.80 -5.19 -2.08
N LEU A 279 20.83 -4.17 -2.91
CA LEU A 279 19.98 -3.99 -4.08
C LEU A 279 20.17 -5.15 -5.08
N GLU A 280 21.40 -5.50 -5.42
CA GLU A 280 21.70 -6.65 -6.30
C GLU A 280 21.17 -7.98 -5.75
N ARG A 281 21.30 -8.18 -4.42
CA ARG A 281 20.76 -9.37 -3.76
C ARG A 281 19.24 -9.42 -3.86
N ILE A 282 18.53 -8.33 -3.56
CA ILE A 282 17.06 -8.24 -3.70
C ILE A 282 16.65 -8.57 -5.14
N ARG A 283 17.30 -7.94 -6.13
CA ARG A 283 17.01 -8.19 -7.55
C ARG A 283 17.20 -9.66 -7.92
N ARG A 284 18.29 -10.28 -7.51
CA ARG A 284 18.59 -11.67 -7.82
C ARG A 284 17.62 -12.66 -7.17
N GLU A 285 17.26 -12.41 -5.89
CA GLU A 285 16.44 -13.33 -5.10
C GLU A 285 14.94 -13.20 -5.41
N HIS A 286 14.45 -11.98 -5.61
CA HIS A 286 13.03 -11.71 -5.74
C HIS A 286 12.59 -11.30 -7.16
N PHE A 287 13.50 -10.78 -7.95
CA PHE A 287 13.19 -10.23 -9.29
C PHE A 287 14.15 -10.74 -10.38
N PRO A 288 14.43 -12.05 -10.48
CA PRO A 288 15.43 -12.59 -11.41
C PRO A 288 15.09 -12.36 -12.88
N ARG A 289 13.81 -12.20 -13.20
CA ARG A 289 13.30 -11.95 -14.57
C ARG A 289 13.11 -10.48 -14.91
N ALA A 290 13.33 -9.58 -13.95
CA ALA A 290 13.14 -8.15 -14.19
C ALA A 290 14.26 -7.61 -15.12
N PRO A 291 13.93 -6.91 -16.21
CA PRO A 291 14.89 -6.29 -17.11
C PRO A 291 15.45 -4.99 -16.50
N ILE A 292 15.93 -5.08 -15.25
CA ILE A 292 16.49 -3.97 -14.49
C ILE A 292 18.00 -4.05 -14.52
N GLU A 293 18.63 -3.06 -15.17
CA GLU A 293 20.06 -2.83 -15.15
C GLU A 293 20.42 -2.00 -13.89
N LEU A 294 21.47 -2.39 -13.19
CA LEU A 294 21.94 -1.71 -11.99
C LEU A 294 23.41 -1.34 -12.16
N LYS A 295 23.76 -0.10 -11.83
CA LYS A 295 25.15 0.37 -11.86
C LYS A 295 25.51 0.98 -10.50
N CYS A 296 26.67 0.56 -9.94
CA CYS A 296 27.24 1.18 -8.77
C CYS A 296 28.07 2.39 -9.19
N GLY A 297 27.65 3.59 -8.83
CA GLY A 297 28.37 4.81 -9.18
C GLY A 297 27.59 6.09 -8.94
N ASP A 298 28.32 7.19 -9.02
CA ASP A 298 27.75 8.53 -8.96
C ASP A 298 27.05 8.85 -10.28
N PHE A 299 25.76 9.19 -10.24
CA PHE A 299 24.98 9.57 -11.43
C PHE A 299 25.63 10.69 -12.23
N ARG A 300 26.30 11.64 -11.58
CA ARG A 300 26.99 12.78 -12.22
C ARG A 300 28.13 12.36 -13.15
N LYS A 301 28.66 11.13 -12.95
CA LYS A 301 29.78 10.56 -13.69
C LYS A 301 29.40 9.35 -14.52
N THR A 302 28.13 8.95 -14.48
CA THR A 302 27.63 7.72 -15.12
C THR A 302 26.72 8.09 -16.28
N ASP A 303 27.11 7.71 -17.48
CA ASP A 303 26.24 7.80 -18.66
C ASP A 303 25.18 6.68 -18.58
N PRO A 304 23.87 7.03 -18.52
CA PRO A 304 22.81 6.05 -18.55
C PRO A 304 22.60 5.43 -19.94
N GLY A 305 23.20 6.02 -20.98
CA GLY A 305 22.94 5.74 -22.38
C GLY A 305 21.71 6.48 -22.92
N SER A 306 21.40 6.25 -24.18
CA SER A 306 20.30 6.94 -24.88
C SER A 306 18.94 6.27 -24.70
N GLY A 307 17.89 7.01 -25.05
CA GLY A 307 16.50 6.50 -25.15
C GLY A 307 15.67 6.61 -23.89
N PHE A 308 16.20 7.15 -22.78
CA PHE A 308 15.38 7.48 -21.62
C PHE A 308 14.54 8.73 -21.88
N ARG A 309 13.28 8.67 -21.50
CA ARG A 309 12.34 9.79 -21.50
C ARG A 309 11.60 9.97 -20.18
N SER A 310 11.81 9.04 -19.24
CA SER A 310 11.16 9.09 -17.94
C SER A 310 12.15 8.77 -16.84
N ALA A 311 12.04 9.49 -15.73
CA ALA A 311 12.74 9.19 -14.50
C ALA A 311 11.80 9.23 -13.30
N VAL A 312 12.12 8.45 -12.28
CA VAL A 312 11.51 8.54 -10.95
C VAL A 312 12.63 8.49 -9.93
N CYS A 313 12.61 9.40 -8.95
CA CYS A 313 13.73 9.51 -8.03
C CYS A 313 13.27 9.95 -6.63
N ASN A 314 13.97 9.45 -5.61
CA ASN A 314 13.83 9.88 -4.24
C ASN A 314 15.22 10.28 -3.67
N PRO A 315 15.71 11.48 -3.98
CA PRO A 315 17.01 11.94 -3.53
C PRO A 315 17.08 12.13 -2.00
N PRO A 316 18.27 12.17 -1.40
CA PRO A 316 18.42 12.48 0.02
C PRO A 316 17.92 13.89 0.33
N TYR A 317 17.30 14.06 1.52
CA TYR A 317 16.65 15.34 1.89
C TYR A 317 17.55 16.29 2.68
N GLY A 318 18.78 15.85 3.08
CA GLY A 318 19.70 16.66 3.87
C GLY A 318 19.26 16.89 5.32
N MET A 319 18.54 15.91 5.90
CA MET A 319 18.02 16.04 7.28
C MET A 319 19.04 15.62 8.36
N ARG A 320 20.25 15.21 7.98
CA ARG A 320 21.31 14.87 8.93
C ARG A 320 22.20 16.11 9.16
N SER A 321 22.64 16.32 10.41
CA SER A 321 23.59 17.41 10.73
C SER A 321 24.84 17.34 9.82
N GLY A 322 25.14 18.42 9.13
CA GLY A 322 26.28 18.51 8.20
C GLY A 322 25.95 18.38 6.71
N ASP A 323 24.71 18.01 6.34
CA ASP A 323 24.33 17.83 4.93
C ASP A 323 23.82 19.12 4.25
N GLU A 324 23.54 20.18 5.02
CA GLU A 324 22.87 21.41 4.52
C GLU A 324 23.58 22.06 3.34
N GLY A 325 24.93 22.10 3.35
CA GLY A 325 25.73 22.67 2.26
C GLY A 325 25.85 21.78 1.01
N LEU A 326 25.52 20.50 1.09
CA LEU A 326 25.72 19.53 0.01
C LEU A 326 24.44 19.27 -0.80
N ILE A 327 23.27 19.55 -0.25
CA ILE A 327 21.98 19.21 -0.86
C ILE A 327 21.64 20.12 -2.04
N SER A 328 21.83 21.44 -1.91
CA SER A 328 21.55 22.38 -3.00
C SER A 328 22.36 22.08 -4.27
N PRO A 329 23.69 21.87 -4.21
CA PRO A 329 24.46 21.43 -5.38
C PRO A 329 24.00 20.07 -5.94
N LEU A 330 23.67 19.10 -5.08
CA LEU A 330 23.17 17.79 -5.52
C LEU A 330 21.89 17.92 -6.35
N TYR A 331 20.97 18.79 -5.94
CA TYR A 331 19.70 19.00 -6.64
C TYR A 331 19.89 19.78 -7.94
N GLU A 332 20.85 20.71 -8.00
CA GLU A 332 21.25 21.38 -9.25
C GLU A 332 21.86 20.37 -10.25
N ASP A 333 22.79 19.53 -9.77
CA ASP A 333 23.40 18.46 -10.56
C ASP A 333 22.35 17.48 -11.06
N LEU A 334 21.38 17.09 -10.22
CA LEU A 334 20.27 16.22 -10.61
C LEU A 334 19.44 16.85 -11.74
N GLY A 335 19.07 18.11 -11.61
CA GLY A 335 18.33 18.83 -12.65
C GLY A 335 19.12 18.93 -13.97
N ALA A 336 20.43 19.21 -13.91
CA ALA A 336 21.30 19.27 -15.07
C ALA A 336 21.42 17.89 -15.75
N TYR A 337 21.66 16.85 -14.97
CA TYR A 337 21.74 15.46 -15.44
C TYR A 337 20.47 15.01 -16.15
N LEU A 338 19.30 15.25 -15.54
CA LEU A 338 18.03 14.87 -16.12
C LEU A 338 17.74 15.65 -17.42
N ARG A 339 18.03 16.94 -17.50
CA ARG A 339 17.92 17.72 -18.75
C ARG A 339 18.80 17.17 -19.87
N GLN A 340 20.00 16.74 -19.53
CA GLN A 340 20.94 16.17 -20.49
C GLN A 340 20.48 14.82 -21.04
N HIS A 341 19.96 13.95 -20.16
CA HIS A 341 19.71 12.56 -20.51
C HIS A 341 18.24 12.21 -20.82
N LEU A 342 17.30 13.14 -20.56
CA LEU A 342 15.88 13.02 -20.87
C LEU A 342 15.38 14.16 -21.77
N PRO A 343 15.95 14.38 -22.96
CA PRO A 343 15.50 15.47 -23.81
C PRO A 343 14.06 15.26 -24.27
N GLY A 344 13.17 16.24 -23.99
CA GLY A 344 11.73 16.15 -24.22
C GLY A 344 11.02 15.11 -23.34
N GLY A 345 11.64 14.72 -22.25
CA GLY A 345 11.12 13.75 -21.29
C GLY A 345 10.59 14.40 -20.00
N GLN A 346 10.37 13.56 -19.01
CA GLN A 346 9.80 13.98 -17.71
C GLN A 346 10.37 13.19 -16.54
N ALA A 347 10.35 13.78 -15.34
CA ALA A 347 10.69 13.09 -14.11
C ALA A 347 9.70 13.34 -13.00
N GLY A 348 9.45 12.30 -12.18
CA GLY A 348 8.80 12.39 -10.88
C GLY A 348 9.85 12.37 -9.77
N ILE A 349 10.08 13.50 -9.09
CA ILE A 349 11.08 13.62 -8.03
C ILE A 349 10.38 13.85 -6.70
N TYR A 350 10.49 12.87 -5.79
CA TYR A 350 9.90 12.98 -4.46
C TYR A 350 10.92 13.48 -3.44
N THR A 351 10.60 14.56 -2.75
CA THR A 351 11.47 15.10 -1.70
C THR A 351 10.68 15.74 -0.57
N ALA A 352 11.25 15.70 0.65
CA ALA A 352 10.81 16.49 1.79
C ALA A 352 11.57 17.82 1.92
N ASN A 353 12.59 18.06 1.08
CA ASN A 353 13.28 19.33 1.02
C ASN A 353 12.65 20.22 -0.07
N HIS A 354 11.64 20.99 0.32
CA HIS A 354 10.85 21.81 -0.60
C HIS A 354 11.64 23.04 -1.11
N GLU A 355 12.57 23.55 -0.30
CA GLU A 355 13.40 24.69 -0.66
C GLU A 355 14.41 24.31 -1.76
N ALA A 356 15.05 23.15 -1.62
CA ALA A 356 15.97 22.66 -2.63
C ALA A 356 15.28 22.20 -3.93
N ALA A 357 13.97 21.91 -3.90
CA ALA A 357 13.25 21.43 -5.08
C ALA A 357 13.31 22.38 -6.28
N ALA A 358 13.33 23.68 -6.06
CA ALA A 358 13.49 24.67 -7.12
C ALA A 358 14.79 24.49 -7.93
N ARG A 359 15.83 23.87 -7.35
CA ARG A 359 17.15 23.68 -7.99
C ARG A 359 17.11 22.71 -9.16
N PHE A 360 16.23 21.68 -9.11
CA PHE A 360 16.04 20.79 -10.27
C PHE A 360 14.91 21.24 -11.20
N GLY A 361 14.26 22.37 -10.93
CA GLY A 361 13.11 22.88 -11.68
C GLY A 361 11.75 22.42 -11.14
N GLY A 362 11.69 22.04 -9.86
CA GLY A 362 10.44 21.64 -9.21
C GLY A 362 9.48 22.80 -9.01
N ASP A 363 8.28 22.68 -9.55
CA ASP A 363 7.19 23.65 -9.37
C ASP A 363 6.22 23.13 -8.29
N PRO A 364 5.99 23.90 -7.21
CA PRO A 364 4.99 23.54 -6.21
C PRO A 364 3.57 23.38 -6.77
N GLU A 365 3.20 24.08 -7.85
CA GLU A 365 1.89 23.98 -8.48
C GLU A 365 1.70 22.66 -9.24
N ASP A 366 2.77 22.11 -9.85
CA ASP A 366 2.75 20.77 -10.42
C ASP A 366 3.34 19.72 -9.47
N SER A 367 2.85 19.69 -8.25
CA SER A 367 3.30 18.73 -7.23
C SER A 367 2.15 18.10 -6.46
N VAL A 368 2.43 16.94 -5.85
CA VAL A 368 1.48 16.21 -5.01
C VAL A 368 2.08 16.02 -3.62
N SER A 369 1.38 16.50 -2.58
CA SER A 369 1.79 16.27 -1.18
C SER A 369 1.51 14.84 -0.74
N LEU A 370 2.53 14.17 -0.21
CA LEU A 370 2.49 12.79 0.27
C LEU A 370 3.30 12.66 1.57
N ARG A 371 2.92 11.70 2.43
CA ARG A 371 3.65 11.47 3.68
C ARG A 371 4.45 10.16 3.64
N ASN A 372 5.73 10.26 4.00
CA ASN A 372 6.58 9.11 4.29
C ASN A 372 6.82 9.01 5.81
N GLY A 373 5.99 8.22 6.50
CA GLY A 373 5.99 8.18 7.96
C GLY A 373 5.51 9.51 8.56
N SER A 374 6.35 10.14 9.38
CA SER A 374 6.10 11.48 9.94
C SER A 374 6.50 12.63 9.00
N LEU A 375 7.31 12.34 7.97
CA LEU A 375 7.80 13.34 7.03
C LEU A 375 6.73 13.68 5.99
N GLU A 376 6.51 14.97 5.80
CA GLU A 376 5.73 15.51 4.70
C GLU A 376 6.65 15.80 3.52
N GLY A 377 6.42 15.12 2.40
CA GLY A 377 7.16 15.32 1.17
C GLY A 377 6.22 15.67 0.03
N ARG A 378 6.81 16.05 -1.11
CA ARG A 378 6.09 16.29 -2.35
C ARG A 378 6.73 15.54 -3.50
N LEU A 379 5.89 15.01 -4.36
CA LEU A 379 6.30 14.55 -5.68
C LEU A 379 6.17 15.73 -6.65
N TYR A 380 7.29 16.22 -7.12
CA TYR A 380 7.36 17.22 -8.17
C TYR A 380 7.41 16.53 -9.54
N ARG A 381 6.64 17.02 -10.50
CA ARG A 381 6.66 16.55 -11.88
C ARG A 381 7.34 17.59 -12.73
N VAL A 382 8.46 17.21 -13.32
CA VAL A 382 9.33 18.12 -14.07
C VAL A 382 9.43 17.64 -15.50
N ALA A 383 9.21 18.52 -16.46
CA ALA A 383 9.43 18.27 -17.89
C ALA A 383 10.78 18.89 -18.31
N PHE A 384 11.47 18.24 -19.27
CA PHE A 384 12.80 18.63 -19.73
C PHE A 384 12.86 18.85 -21.25
#